data_e1fd8c5f5639564890d485ecfb7889b9
#
_entry.id   e1fd8c5f5639564890d485ecfb7889b9
#
_cell.length_a   1.000
_cell.length_b   1.000
_cell.length_c   1.000
_cell.angle_alpha   90.00
_cell.angle_beta   90.00
_cell.angle_gamma   90.00
#
_symmetry.space_group_name_H-M   'P 1'
#
loop_
_entity.id
_entity.type
_entity.pdbx_description
1 polymer ?
#
loop_
_entity_poly.entity_id
_entity_poly.type
_entity_poly.pdbx_seq_one_letter_code
_entity_poly.pdbx_strand_id
1 'polypeptide(L)'
;LAVTMNDGLCLAVEVDSWRIQRRVETGYCDVMSDNLDEALDLLDKAEGGYSVGLLGNIADVMPELERRGIVPDIITDQTSAHDLRFGYIPAGYSLEEADELRESDPVKYDNEVLDSMVVHVQAILDLKKKGSVCFDYGNNLRGQVADHRDMPQAFDYPGFVPAYIRPLFCKGAGPFRWAALSGNPADITATDDALLELVPQNEALHRWIHKAQDKV
;
A
#
# COMPACT_ATOMS: atom_id res chain seq x y z
N LEU A 1 -4.26 -5.71 -6.51
CA LEU A 1 -5.61 -6.16 -6.89
C LEU A 1 -6.65 -5.05 -6.74
N ALA A 2 -6.85 -4.43 -5.54
CA ALA A 2 -7.90 -3.43 -5.35
C ALA A 2 -7.80 -2.23 -6.31
N VAL A 3 -6.60 -1.74 -6.57
CA VAL A 3 -6.36 -0.64 -7.52
C VAL A 3 -6.69 -1.08 -8.94
N THR A 4 -6.21 -2.25 -9.37
CA THR A 4 -6.41 -2.75 -10.73
C THR A 4 -7.86 -3.13 -11.01
N MET A 5 -8.63 -3.59 -10.00
CA MET A 5 -10.08 -3.81 -10.11
C MET A 5 -10.87 -2.50 -10.31
N ASN A 6 -10.28 -1.36 -10.01
CA ASN A 6 -10.81 -0.03 -10.30
C ASN A 6 -10.18 0.63 -11.54
N ASP A 7 -9.56 -0.18 -12.41
CA ASP A 7 -8.90 0.24 -13.65
C ASP A 7 -7.71 1.20 -13.42
N GLY A 8 -7.15 1.21 -12.20
CA GLY A 8 -5.99 2.02 -11.84
C GLY A 8 -4.67 1.29 -12.05
N LEU A 9 -3.61 2.08 -12.25
CA LEU A 9 -2.23 1.60 -12.29
C LEU A 9 -1.63 1.60 -10.88
N CYS A 10 -0.85 0.58 -10.55
CA CYS A 10 -0.27 0.44 -9.21
C CYS A 10 1.21 0.09 -9.26
N LEU A 11 2.05 0.96 -8.70
CA LEU A 11 3.42 0.63 -8.33
C LEU A 11 3.45 0.23 -6.86
N ALA A 12 3.69 -1.05 -6.58
CA ALA A 12 3.79 -1.57 -5.22
C ALA A 12 5.27 -1.87 -4.90
N VAL A 13 5.86 -1.10 -3.98
CA VAL A 13 7.26 -1.27 -3.59
C VAL A 13 7.35 -2.21 -2.40
N GLU A 14 8.20 -3.23 -2.49
CA GLU A 14 8.41 -4.24 -1.46
C GLU A 14 9.89 -4.66 -1.44
N VAL A 15 10.45 -4.80 -0.25
CA VAL A 15 11.87 -5.16 -0.05
C VAL A 15 12.13 -6.67 -0.17
N ASP A 16 11.10 -7.48 -0.09
CA ASP A 16 11.18 -8.95 -0.12
C ASP A 16 10.66 -9.50 -1.44
N SER A 17 11.56 -10.03 -2.26
CA SER A 17 11.22 -10.63 -3.56
C SER A 17 10.23 -11.78 -3.45
N TRP A 18 10.33 -12.60 -2.40
CA TRP A 18 9.41 -13.72 -2.17
C TRP A 18 7.98 -13.22 -1.97
N ARG A 19 7.80 -12.12 -1.26
CA ARG A 19 6.47 -11.52 -1.06
C ARG A 19 5.86 -11.02 -2.35
N ILE A 20 6.67 -10.42 -3.24
CA ILE A 20 6.20 -9.99 -4.57
C ILE A 20 5.82 -11.20 -5.41
N GLN A 21 6.73 -12.19 -5.53
CA GLN A 21 6.49 -13.41 -6.28
C GLN A 21 5.20 -14.12 -5.84
N ARG A 22 5.00 -14.24 -4.52
CA ARG A 22 3.79 -14.85 -3.97
C ARG A 22 2.51 -14.12 -4.39
N ARG A 23 2.55 -12.79 -4.50
CA ARG A 23 1.41 -12.00 -4.97
C ARG A 23 1.17 -12.13 -6.47
N VAL A 24 2.22 -12.27 -7.25
CA VAL A 24 2.11 -12.57 -8.69
C VAL A 24 1.50 -13.96 -8.90
N GLU A 25 2.01 -14.98 -8.21
CA GLU A 25 1.49 -16.35 -8.29
C GLU A 25 0.00 -16.47 -7.92
N THR A 26 -0.46 -15.64 -6.97
CA THR A 26 -1.85 -15.63 -6.49
C THR A 26 -2.74 -14.62 -7.20
N GLY A 27 -2.25 -13.92 -8.22
CA GLY A 27 -3.02 -12.96 -9.01
C GLY A 27 -3.32 -11.63 -8.30
N TYR A 28 -2.63 -11.32 -7.18
CA TYR A 28 -2.76 -10.04 -6.48
C TYR A 28 -1.90 -8.94 -7.08
N CYS A 29 -0.86 -9.30 -7.82
CA CYS A 29 0.01 -8.42 -8.59
C CYS A 29 0.22 -9.04 -9.97
N ASP A 30 0.32 -8.20 -11.01
CA ASP A 30 0.42 -8.70 -12.38
C ASP A 30 1.86 -9.10 -12.74
N VAL A 31 2.85 -8.32 -12.31
CA VAL A 31 4.26 -8.59 -12.64
C VAL A 31 5.20 -8.07 -11.54
N MET A 32 6.41 -8.65 -11.48
CA MET A 32 7.52 -8.19 -10.66
C MET A 32 8.60 -7.55 -11.54
N SER A 33 9.22 -6.46 -11.05
CA SER A 33 10.45 -5.89 -11.60
C SER A 33 11.41 -5.54 -10.45
N ASP A 34 12.72 -5.60 -10.71
CA ASP A 34 13.78 -5.10 -9.82
C ASP A 34 14.38 -3.76 -10.29
N ASN A 35 13.79 -3.20 -11.36
CA ASN A 35 14.25 -1.97 -11.99
C ASN A 35 13.12 -0.93 -12.08
N LEU A 36 13.35 0.26 -11.53
CA LEU A 36 12.34 1.33 -11.51
C LEU A 36 11.97 1.81 -12.92
N ASP A 37 12.93 1.91 -13.83
CA ASP A 37 12.67 2.38 -15.20
C ASP A 37 11.78 1.37 -15.95
N GLU A 38 12.09 0.08 -15.81
CA GLU A 38 11.26 -0.99 -16.36
C GLU A 38 9.85 -1.00 -15.76
N ALA A 39 9.75 -0.84 -14.44
CA ALA A 39 8.45 -0.80 -13.75
C ALA A 39 7.58 0.36 -14.24
N LEU A 40 8.16 1.53 -14.41
CA LEU A 40 7.46 2.70 -14.94
C LEU A 40 7.06 2.53 -16.40
N ASP A 41 7.94 1.98 -17.22
CA ASP A 41 7.68 1.65 -18.63
C ASP A 41 6.54 0.64 -18.79
N LEU A 42 6.45 -0.35 -17.91
CA LEU A 42 5.35 -1.34 -17.90
C LEU A 42 4.02 -0.68 -17.55
N LEU A 43 4.01 0.23 -16.58
CA LEU A 43 2.82 0.97 -16.20
C LEU A 43 2.36 1.95 -17.30
N ASP A 44 3.30 2.64 -17.96
CA ASP A 44 2.99 3.60 -19.03
C ASP A 44 2.39 2.93 -20.27
N LYS A 45 2.76 1.68 -20.54
CA LYS A 45 2.26 0.88 -21.66
C LYS A 45 0.97 0.11 -21.36
N ALA A 46 0.52 0.11 -20.11
CA ALA A 46 -0.63 -0.68 -19.71
C ALA A 46 -1.95 -0.08 -20.19
N GLU A 47 -2.82 -0.93 -20.73
CA GLU A 47 -4.19 -0.59 -21.13
C GLU A 47 -5.16 -1.09 -20.05
N GLY A 48 -5.58 -0.22 -19.14
CA GLY A 48 -6.46 -0.56 -18.03
C GLY A 48 -5.73 -0.83 -16.73
N GLY A 49 -6.40 -1.49 -15.78
CA GLY A 49 -5.85 -1.75 -14.46
C GLY A 49 -4.65 -2.71 -14.48
N TYR A 50 -3.49 -2.24 -14.05
CA TYR A 50 -2.25 -3.01 -14.04
C TYR A 50 -1.40 -2.70 -12.81
N SER A 51 -0.67 -3.69 -12.33
CA SER A 51 0.16 -3.57 -11.13
C SER A 51 1.57 -4.14 -11.34
N VAL A 52 2.56 -3.37 -10.91
CA VAL A 52 3.96 -3.78 -10.88
C VAL A 52 4.43 -3.83 -9.43
N GLY A 53 4.90 -4.98 -9.00
CA GLY A 53 5.64 -5.15 -7.75
C GLY A 53 7.11 -4.80 -7.98
N LEU A 54 7.55 -3.66 -7.49
CA LEU A 54 8.94 -3.24 -7.58
C LEU A 54 9.73 -3.73 -6.37
N LEU A 55 10.77 -4.53 -6.61
CA LEU A 55 11.72 -4.90 -5.56
C LEU A 55 12.59 -3.69 -5.24
N GLY A 56 12.47 -3.16 -4.02
CA GLY A 56 13.23 -2.01 -3.59
C GLY A 56 12.78 -1.49 -2.23
N ASN A 57 13.54 -0.53 -1.70
CA ASN A 57 13.18 0.16 -0.48
C ASN A 57 12.42 1.44 -0.81
N ILE A 58 11.29 1.67 -0.15
CA ILE A 58 10.44 2.83 -0.42
C ILE A 58 11.13 4.15 -0.06
N ALA A 59 12.03 4.15 0.91
CA ALA A 59 12.82 5.33 1.27
C ALA A 59 13.88 5.70 0.20
N ASP A 60 14.19 4.79 -0.73
CA ASP A 60 15.00 5.09 -1.92
C ASP A 60 14.12 5.42 -3.13
N VAL A 61 13.07 4.65 -3.34
CA VAL A 61 12.20 4.76 -4.54
C VAL A 61 11.40 6.04 -4.54
N MET A 62 10.79 6.42 -3.42
CA MET A 62 9.88 7.57 -3.39
C MET A 62 10.61 8.92 -3.58
N PRO A 63 11.78 9.18 -2.96
CA PRO A 63 12.59 10.35 -3.29
C PRO A 63 13.04 10.39 -4.77
N GLU A 64 13.30 9.23 -5.37
CA GLU A 64 13.69 9.17 -6.78
C GLU A 64 12.51 9.50 -7.71
N LEU A 65 11.29 9.04 -7.42
CA LEU A 65 10.08 9.48 -8.13
C LEU A 65 9.91 11.00 -8.02
N GLU A 66 10.07 11.54 -6.82
CA GLU A 66 9.97 12.98 -6.54
C GLU A 66 11.00 13.78 -7.34
N ARG A 67 12.26 13.33 -7.37
CA ARG A 67 13.37 13.94 -8.11
C ARG A 67 13.14 13.93 -9.63
N ARG A 68 12.53 12.87 -10.15
CA ARG A 68 12.17 12.72 -11.56
C ARG A 68 10.92 13.53 -11.96
N GLY A 69 10.21 14.11 -10.98
CA GLY A 69 8.96 14.82 -11.22
C GLY A 69 7.78 13.89 -11.52
N ILE A 70 7.89 12.62 -11.17
CA ILE A 70 6.81 11.64 -11.29
C ILE A 70 5.93 11.78 -10.06
N VAL A 71 4.70 12.24 -10.26
CA VAL A 71 3.75 12.53 -9.18
C VAL A 71 2.57 11.56 -9.29
N PRO A 72 2.50 10.51 -8.46
CA PRO A 72 1.36 9.61 -8.42
C PRO A 72 0.09 10.35 -7.97
N ASP A 73 -1.08 9.98 -8.51
CA ASP A 73 -2.37 10.55 -8.07
C ASP A 73 -2.63 10.25 -6.58
N ILE A 74 -2.30 9.02 -6.16
CA ILE A 74 -2.55 8.54 -4.79
C ILE A 74 -1.28 7.89 -4.24
N ILE A 75 -0.95 8.22 -3.00
CA ILE A 75 0.13 7.59 -2.23
C ILE A 75 -0.44 7.08 -0.91
N THR A 76 -0.20 5.80 -0.64
CA THR A 76 -0.52 5.19 0.66
C THR A 76 0.59 4.25 1.08
N ASP A 77 0.79 4.13 2.39
CA ASP A 77 1.79 3.25 2.96
C ASP A 77 1.15 2.18 3.84
N GLN A 78 1.60 0.94 3.67
CA GLN A 78 1.16 -0.23 4.43
C GLN A 78 2.32 -0.97 5.12
N THR A 79 3.49 -0.35 5.20
CA THR A 79 4.64 -0.91 5.92
C THR A 79 4.29 -1.14 7.39
N SER A 80 4.75 -2.24 7.98
CA SER A 80 4.45 -2.60 9.38
C SER A 80 5.25 -1.76 10.38
N ALA A 81 5.11 -0.43 10.33
CA ALA A 81 5.89 0.52 11.11
C ALA A 81 5.59 0.53 12.63
N HIS A 82 4.66 -0.31 13.10
CA HIS A 82 4.44 -0.52 14.54
C HIS A 82 5.64 -1.15 15.23
N ASP A 83 6.36 -2.01 14.52
CA ASP A 83 7.56 -2.68 14.99
C ASP A 83 8.77 -2.21 14.18
N LEU A 84 9.65 -1.43 14.82
CA LEU A 84 10.86 -0.92 14.17
C LEU A 84 11.79 -2.03 13.70
N ARG A 85 11.86 -3.14 14.46
CA ARG A 85 12.88 -4.17 14.23
C ARG A 85 12.49 -5.21 13.19
N PHE A 86 11.21 -5.55 13.11
CA PHE A 86 10.74 -6.62 12.22
C PHE A 86 9.75 -6.12 11.17
N GLY A 87 9.31 -4.88 11.28
CA GLY A 87 8.32 -4.30 10.39
C GLY A 87 8.89 -3.34 9.33
N TYR A 88 10.12 -2.88 9.47
CA TYR A 88 10.74 -1.95 8.55
C TYR A 88 12.20 -2.33 8.30
N ILE A 89 12.62 -2.31 7.03
CA ILE A 89 14.03 -2.52 6.63
C ILE A 89 14.63 -1.15 6.31
N PRO A 90 15.76 -0.78 6.94
CA PRO A 90 16.39 0.50 6.66
C PRO A 90 16.90 0.57 5.22
N ALA A 91 16.90 1.77 4.63
CA ALA A 91 17.43 2.00 3.30
C ALA A 91 18.93 1.70 3.22
N GLY A 92 19.38 1.22 2.07
CA GLY A 92 20.78 0.88 1.84
C GLY A 92 21.24 -0.48 2.39
N TYR A 93 20.33 -1.28 2.95
CA TYR A 93 20.62 -2.63 3.45
C TYR A 93 19.83 -3.67 2.65
N SER A 94 20.48 -4.79 2.35
CA SER A 94 19.79 -6.03 1.96
C SER A 94 19.05 -6.63 3.16
N LEU A 95 18.17 -7.62 2.92
CA LEU A 95 17.49 -8.31 4.03
C LEU A 95 18.47 -9.00 4.97
N GLU A 96 19.51 -9.65 4.41
CA GLU A 96 20.58 -10.32 5.15
C GLU A 96 21.39 -9.34 6.00
N GLU A 97 21.84 -8.23 5.41
CA GLU A 97 22.60 -7.19 6.13
C GLU A 97 21.74 -6.53 7.23
N ALA A 98 20.45 -6.33 6.97
CA ALA A 98 19.51 -5.80 7.95
C ALA A 98 19.31 -6.78 9.13
N ASP A 99 19.23 -8.09 8.85
CA ASP A 99 19.15 -9.12 9.87
C ASP A 99 20.41 -9.18 10.73
N GLU A 100 21.59 -9.16 10.09
CA GLU A 100 22.89 -9.14 10.79
C GLU A 100 23.04 -7.89 11.67
N LEU A 101 22.65 -6.72 11.16
CA LEU A 101 22.71 -5.48 11.93
C LEU A 101 21.74 -5.52 13.12
N ARG A 102 20.53 -6.05 12.92
CA ARG A 102 19.51 -6.17 13.97
C ARG A 102 19.98 -7.03 15.13
N GLU A 103 20.73 -8.12 14.83
CA GLU A 103 21.26 -9.02 15.84
C GLU A 103 22.52 -8.46 16.51
N SER A 104 23.43 -7.85 15.75
CA SER A 104 24.73 -7.39 16.24
C SER A 104 24.67 -6.04 16.95
N ASP A 105 23.86 -5.09 16.44
CA ASP A 105 23.69 -3.75 17.00
C ASP A 105 22.25 -3.26 16.83
N PRO A 106 21.32 -3.74 17.67
CA PRO A 106 19.91 -3.37 17.58
C PRO A 106 19.63 -1.87 17.78
N VAL A 107 20.51 -1.16 18.52
CA VAL A 107 20.36 0.29 18.71
C VAL A 107 20.69 1.05 17.43
N LYS A 108 21.76 0.64 16.75
CA LYS A 108 22.10 1.21 15.43
C LYS A 108 20.98 0.87 14.43
N TYR A 109 20.49 -0.38 14.41
CA TYR A 109 19.39 -0.78 13.55
C TYR A 109 18.16 0.12 13.74
N ASP A 110 17.71 0.31 14.97
CA ASP A 110 16.54 1.15 15.28
C ASP A 110 16.75 2.60 14.78
N ASN A 111 17.97 3.15 14.87
CA ASN A 111 18.28 4.48 14.36
C ASN A 111 18.24 4.55 12.83
N GLU A 112 18.86 3.59 12.12
CA GLU A 112 18.84 3.53 10.65
C GLU A 112 17.41 3.38 10.10
N VAL A 113 16.56 2.60 10.79
CA VAL A 113 15.13 2.49 10.47
C VAL A 113 14.42 3.83 10.62
N LEU A 114 14.60 4.50 11.75
CA LEU A 114 13.95 5.80 12.00
C LEU A 114 14.42 6.88 11.02
N ASP A 115 15.69 6.89 10.66
CA ASP A 115 16.23 7.83 9.67
C ASP A 115 15.64 7.54 8.28
N SER A 116 15.51 6.26 7.90
CA SER A 116 14.84 5.86 6.65
C SER A 116 13.35 6.23 6.64
N MET A 117 12.65 6.08 7.79
CA MET A 117 11.26 6.52 7.94
C MET A 117 11.10 8.04 7.77
N VAL A 118 12.07 8.85 8.23
CA VAL A 118 12.06 10.31 8.00
C VAL A 118 12.13 10.61 6.51
N VAL A 119 13.04 9.97 5.78
CA VAL A 119 13.16 10.15 4.33
C VAL A 119 11.87 9.75 3.63
N HIS A 120 11.30 8.61 4.00
CA HIS A 120 10.02 8.12 3.46
C HIS A 120 8.88 9.12 3.69
N VAL A 121 8.66 9.56 4.93
CA VAL A 121 7.59 10.52 5.27
C VAL A 121 7.82 11.88 4.59
N GLN A 122 9.08 12.35 4.53
CA GLN A 122 9.39 13.62 3.85
C GLN A 122 9.04 13.54 2.36
N ALA A 123 9.37 12.44 1.68
CA ALA A 123 9.01 12.23 0.27
C ALA A 123 7.48 12.21 0.05
N ILE A 124 6.71 11.58 0.95
CA ILE A 124 5.24 11.65 0.92
C ILE A 124 4.76 13.10 1.01
N LEU A 125 5.31 13.89 1.94
CA LEU A 125 4.92 15.29 2.12
C LEU A 125 5.27 16.15 0.90
N ASP A 126 6.41 15.90 0.26
CA ASP A 126 6.84 16.66 -0.91
C ASP A 126 6.02 16.31 -2.15
N LEU A 127 5.69 15.03 -2.36
CA LEU A 127 4.76 14.61 -3.41
C LEU A 127 3.33 15.11 -3.15
N LYS A 128 2.90 15.17 -1.88
CA LYS A 128 1.62 15.81 -1.52
C LYS A 128 1.59 17.28 -1.92
N LYS A 129 2.66 18.04 -1.68
CA LYS A 129 2.76 19.45 -2.14
C LYS A 129 2.68 19.58 -3.66
N LYS A 130 3.11 18.54 -4.39
CA LYS A 130 3.02 18.47 -5.85
C LYS A 130 1.65 18.02 -6.37
N GLY A 131 0.72 17.64 -5.49
CA GLY A 131 -0.67 17.34 -5.84
C GLY A 131 -1.14 15.92 -5.54
N SER A 132 -0.29 15.02 -5.08
CA SER A 132 -0.70 13.67 -4.70
C SER A 132 -1.69 13.68 -3.54
N VAL A 133 -2.70 12.83 -3.61
CA VAL A 133 -3.57 12.50 -2.48
C VAL A 133 -2.85 11.49 -1.59
N CYS A 134 -2.48 11.89 -0.38
CA CYS A 134 -1.71 11.06 0.53
C CYS A 134 -2.52 10.70 1.77
N PHE A 135 -2.44 9.44 2.18
CA PHE A 135 -3.01 8.98 3.45
C PHE A 135 -2.23 7.78 4.00
N ASP A 136 -2.15 7.68 5.32
CA ASP A 136 -1.58 6.53 5.98
C ASP A 136 -2.66 5.47 6.23
N TYR A 137 -2.29 4.21 6.18
CA TYR A 137 -3.22 3.09 6.37
C TYR A 137 -3.36 2.64 7.83
N GLY A 138 -2.85 3.41 8.78
CA GLY A 138 -2.92 3.13 10.22
C GLY A 138 -1.77 2.27 10.72
N ASN A 139 -0.60 2.36 10.10
CA ASN A 139 0.58 1.56 10.41
C ASN A 139 1.56 2.18 11.41
N ASN A 140 1.24 3.37 11.95
CA ASN A 140 2.06 4.14 12.90
C ASN A 140 3.36 4.75 12.34
N LEU A 141 3.56 4.78 11.02
CA LEU A 141 4.75 5.40 10.41
C LEU A 141 4.92 6.87 10.86
N ARG A 142 3.85 7.66 10.79
CA ARG A 142 3.84 9.07 11.21
C ARG A 142 4.15 9.24 12.69
N GLY A 143 3.62 8.36 13.54
CA GLY A 143 3.88 8.38 14.99
C GLY A 143 5.34 8.12 15.29
N GLN A 144 5.96 7.12 14.66
CA GLN A 144 7.37 6.80 14.87
C GLN A 144 8.29 8.00 14.58
N VAL A 145 8.10 8.67 13.45
CA VAL A 145 8.97 9.82 13.10
C VAL A 145 8.66 11.05 13.93
N ALA A 146 7.40 11.30 14.29
CA ALA A 146 7.03 12.42 15.16
C ALA A 146 7.61 12.26 16.57
N ASP A 147 7.51 11.07 17.15
CA ASP A 147 7.90 10.79 18.53
C ASP A 147 9.43 10.63 18.69
N HIS A 148 10.11 10.10 17.68
CA HIS A 148 11.54 9.76 17.77
C HIS A 148 12.48 10.62 16.94
N ARG A 149 11.96 11.45 16.03
CA ARG A 149 12.75 12.34 15.16
C ARG A 149 12.25 13.78 15.09
N ASP A 150 11.39 14.17 16.05
CA ASP A 150 10.86 15.54 16.18
C ASP A 150 10.30 16.08 14.85
N MET A 151 9.50 15.27 14.17
CA MET A 151 8.90 15.57 12.87
C MET A 151 7.36 15.71 12.98
N PRO A 152 6.83 16.77 13.65
CA PRO A 152 5.39 16.91 13.86
C PRO A 152 4.59 17.07 12.57
N GLN A 153 5.21 17.59 11.49
CA GLN A 153 4.62 17.69 10.16
C GLN A 153 4.31 16.32 9.52
N ALA A 154 4.78 15.20 10.07
CA ALA A 154 4.38 13.86 9.66
C ALA A 154 2.86 13.66 9.67
N PHE A 155 2.14 14.46 10.48
CA PHE A 155 0.68 14.45 10.54
C PHE A 155 -0.01 15.39 9.55
N ASP A 156 0.71 16.07 8.67
CA ASP A 156 0.12 16.97 7.66
C ASP A 156 -0.66 16.21 6.56
N TYR A 157 -0.56 14.88 6.50
CA TYR A 157 -1.47 14.05 5.71
C TYR A 157 -2.31 13.15 6.63
N PRO A 158 -3.58 12.86 6.27
CA PRO A 158 -4.51 12.19 7.15
C PRO A 158 -4.24 10.68 7.26
N GLY A 159 -4.79 10.07 8.29
CA GLY A 159 -4.97 8.63 8.34
C GLY A 159 -6.20 8.19 7.53
N PHE A 160 -6.17 6.98 6.99
CA PHE A 160 -7.25 6.38 6.19
C PHE A 160 -8.60 6.37 6.93
N VAL A 161 -8.59 5.98 8.20
CA VAL A 161 -9.84 5.87 8.99
C VAL A 161 -10.54 7.21 9.14
N PRO A 162 -9.89 8.30 9.63
CA PRO A 162 -10.56 9.58 9.75
C PRO A 162 -10.92 10.22 8.42
N ALA A 163 -10.12 10.02 7.37
CA ALA A 163 -10.35 10.65 6.08
C ALA A 163 -11.48 9.98 5.27
N TYR A 164 -11.56 8.65 5.31
CA TYR A 164 -12.45 7.89 4.41
C TYR A 164 -13.44 7.00 5.15
N ILE A 165 -13.00 6.20 6.13
CA ILE A 165 -13.87 5.20 6.76
C ILE A 165 -14.91 5.85 7.66
N ARG A 166 -14.51 6.75 8.54
CA ARG A 166 -15.42 7.43 9.46
C ARG A 166 -16.56 8.18 8.76
N PRO A 167 -16.30 8.99 7.71
CA PRO A 167 -17.38 9.63 6.95
C PRO A 167 -18.35 8.67 6.30
N LEU A 168 -17.89 7.50 5.84
CA LEU A 168 -18.74 6.45 5.28
C LEU A 168 -19.62 5.82 6.37
N PHE A 169 -19.06 5.44 7.50
CA PHE A 169 -19.83 4.88 8.63
C PHE A 169 -20.86 5.85 9.15
N CYS A 170 -20.58 7.14 9.19
CA CYS A 170 -21.57 8.16 9.58
C CYS A 170 -22.77 8.23 8.63
N LYS A 171 -22.62 7.74 7.40
CA LYS A 171 -23.71 7.66 6.39
C LYS A 171 -24.35 6.27 6.33
N GLY A 172 -24.00 5.36 7.25
CA GLY A 172 -24.48 3.99 7.24
C GLY A 172 -23.87 3.12 6.13
N ALA A 173 -22.75 3.58 5.52
CA ALA A 173 -22.00 2.84 4.51
C ALA A 173 -20.62 2.51 5.05
N GLY A 174 -19.93 1.55 4.44
CA GLY A 174 -18.56 1.23 4.81
C GLY A 174 -18.09 -0.11 4.27
N PRO A 175 -16.80 -0.45 4.48
CA PRO A 175 -16.29 -1.76 4.14
C PRO A 175 -16.83 -2.79 5.12
N PHE A 176 -17.64 -3.72 4.61
CA PHE A 176 -18.10 -4.88 5.36
C PHE A 176 -17.34 -6.11 4.88
N ARG A 177 -17.17 -7.05 5.77
CA ARG A 177 -16.67 -8.40 5.48
C ARG A 177 -17.66 -9.40 5.99
N TRP A 178 -17.99 -10.38 5.18
CA TRP A 178 -18.71 -11.56 5.60
C TRP A 178 -17.95 -12.81 5.20
N ALA A 179 -18.23 -13.89 5.90
CA ALA A 179 -17.59 -15.17 5.68
C ALA A 179 -18.67 -16.27 5.66
N ALA A 180 -18.51 -17.23 4.77
CA ALA A 180 -19.32 -18.43 4.74
C ALA A 180 -18.90 -19.36 5.90
N LEU A 181 -19.63 -19.34 7.00
CA LEU A 181 -19.39 -20.20 8.16
C LEU A 181 -19.53 -21.69 7.83
N SER A 182 -20.29 -22.03 6.81
CA SER A 182 -20.39 -23.40 6.28
C SER A 182 -19.09 -23.88 5.61
N GLY A 183 -18.19 -22.98 5.20
CA GLY A 183 -17.08 -23.28 4.33
C GLY A 183 -17.47 -23.56 2.87
N ASN A 184 -18.73 -23.34 2.51
CA ASN A 184 -19.24 -23.55 1.15
C ASN A 184 -19.15 -22.24 0.34
N PRO A 185 -18.39 -22.18 -0.77
CA PRO A 185 -18.28 -21.00 -1.62
C PRO A 185 -19.65 -20.50 -2.15
N ALA A 186 -20.63 -21.38 -2.32
CA ALA A 186 -21.98 -21.01 -2.77
C ALA A 186 -22.68 -20.02 -1.84
N ASP A 187 -22.34 -19.97 -0.56
CA ASP A 187 -22.89 -19.00 0.38
C ASP A 187 -22.37 -17.59 0.10
N ILE A 188 -21.13 -17.44 -0.38
CA ILE A 188 -20.60 -16.15 -0.81
C ILE A 188 -21.35 -15.66 -2.05
N THR A 189 -21.51 -16.53 -3.05
CA THR A 189 -22.30 -16.19 -4.26
C THR A 189 -23.72 -15.77 -3.90
N ALA A 190 -24.38 -16.51 -3.01
CA ALA A 190 -25.75 -16.18 -2.58
C ALA A 190 -25.82 -14.80 -1.87
N THR A 191 -24.80 -14.43 -1.08
CA THR A 191 -24.74 -13.11 -0.44
C THR A 191 -24.45 -12.00 -1.42
N ASP A 192 -23.59 -12.24 -2.41
CA ASP A 192 -23.29 -11.30 -3.49
C ASP A 192 -24.54 -11.03 -4.34
N ASP A 193 -25.27 -12.07 -4.76
CA ASP A 193 -26.50 -11.97 -5.52
C ASP A 193 -27.58 -11.20 -4.75
N ALA A 194 -27.74 -11.51 -3.47
CA ALA A 194 -28.68 -10.77 -2.61
C ALA A 194 -28.32 -9.28 -2.50
N LEU A 195 -27.03 -8.94 -2.44
CA LEU A 195 -26.59 -7.56 -2.37
C LEU A 195 -26.87 -6.80 -3.67
N LEU A 196 -26.69 -7.45 -4.82
CA LEU A 196 -27.03 -6.87 -6.13
C LEU A 196 -28.53 -6.56 -6.25
N GLU A 197 -29.38 -7.39 -5.67
CA GLU A 197 -30.84 -7.16 -5.64
C GLU A 197 -31.27 -6.05 -4.66
N LEU A 198 -30.62 -6.00 -3.48
CA LEU A 198 -31.00 -5.07 -2.40
C LEU A 198 -30.53 -3.64 -2.64
N VAL A 199 -29.43 -3.45 -3.38
CA VAL A 199 -28.81 -2.14 -3.60
C VAL A 199 -28.63 -1.86 -5.11
N PRO A 200 -29.70 -1.92 -5.93
CA PRO A 200 -29.61 -1.83 -7.39
C PRO A 200 -29.08 -0.48 -7.90
N GLN A 201 -29.16 0.58 -7.09
CA GLN A 201 -28.71 1.92 -7.46
C GLN A 201 -27.20 2.15 -7.29
N ASN A 202 -26.47 1.19 -6.70
CA ASN A 202 -25.03 1.35 -6.46
C ASN A 202 -24.21 0.68 -7.57
N GLU A 203 -24.09 1.35 -8.71
CA GLU A 203 -23.37 0.84 -9.88
C GLU A 203 -21.90 0.51 -9.58
N ALA A 204 -21.25 1.26 -8.69
CA ALA A 204 -19.85 1.00 -8.31
C ALA A 204 -19.70 -0.32 -7.55
N LEU A 205 -20.67 -0.62 -6.66
CA LEU A 205 -20.69 -1.89 -5.93
C LEU A 205 -20.97 -3.07 -6.87
N HIS A 206 -21.92 -2.91 -7.80
CA HIS A 206 -22.24 -3.95 -8.80
C HIS A 206 -21.01 -4.28 -9.65
N ARG A 207 -20.33 -3.25 -10.19
CA ARG A 207 -19.10 -3.44 -10.96
C ARG A 207 -18.01 -4.13 -10.14
N TRP A 208 -17.87 -3.78 -8.86
CA TRP A 208 -16.91 -4.41 -7.96
C TRP A 208 -17.22 -5.90 -7.75
N ILE A 209 -18.47 -6.26 -7.43
CA ILE A 209 -18.88 -7.65 -7.19
C ILE A 209 -18.62 -8.50 -8.42
N HIS A 210 -19.03 -8.07 -9.62
CA HIS A 210 -18.78 -8.81 -10.85
C HIS A 210 -17.29 -9.02 -11.13
N LYS A 211 -16.47 -7.98 -10.96
CA LYS A 211 -15.01 -8.11 -11.11
C LYS A 211 -14.39 -9.04 -10.06
N ALA A 212 -14.94 -9.05 -8.83
CA ALA A 212 -14.43 -9.92 -7.78
C ALA A 212 -14.74 -11.40 -8.05
N GLN A 213 -15.93 -11.71 -8.55
CA GLN A 213 -16.33 -13.09 -8.92
C GLN A 213 -15.41 -13.70 -9.99
N ASP A 214 -14.85 -12.87 -10.87
CA ASP A 214 -13.92 -13.32 -11.91
C ASP A 214 -12.46 -13.48 -11.44
N LYS A 215 -12.07 -12.83 -10.34
CA LYS A 215 -10.65 -12.70 -9.95
C LYS A 215 -10.29 -13.30 -8.58
N VAL A 216 -11.27 -13.64 -7.76
CA VAL A 216 -11.05 -14.08 -6.37
C VAL A 216 -11.65 -15.45 -6.09
#